data_b914bd272491f29910b7562d7a8bb688
#
_entry.id   b914bd272491f29910b7562d7a8bb688
#
_cell.length_a   1.000
_cell.length_b   1.000
_cell.length_c   1.000
_cell.angle_alpha   90.00
_cell.angle_beta   90.00
_cell.angle_gamma   90.00
#
_symmetry.space_group_name_H-M   'P 1'
#
loop_
_entity.id
_entity.type
_entity.pdbx_description
1 polymer ?
#
loop_
_entity_poly.entity_id
_entity_poly.type
_entity_poly.pdbx_seq_one_letter_code
_entity_poly.pdbx_strand_id
1 'polypeptide(L)'
;MKESAKSRATFMLLAGIARPLMNVLMGKKWEGAGKLPAGGFIAAPNHCTEIDPVVIGHMLYNQKRPPHFLAKAGLFKAPVLGTLLRATNQIPVERSTAGANRSLQVAKEVVDAGGAIIIYPEGTLTRDPDLWPMKGHTGAARLALQTGAPVVPMAHWGAHEVFPRYAKRFHIFPRKTVRVLVGEPVDLSAFADRPMDRATLSEATDVIMDAVTALLATLRDEDPPAERWDPAVHKQAKHGRFVERGSNAALGAAPETAAEPAGNEASLEDPESEGSK
;
A
#
# COMPACT_ATOMS: atom_id res chain seq x y z
N MET A 1 0.42 -19.13 -6.89
CA MET A 1 1.10 -19.20 -8.21
C MET A 1 2.60 -19.41 -7.99
N LYS A 2 3.18 -20.53 -8.41
CA LYS A 2 4.64 -20.73 -8.28
C LYS A 2 5.37 -19.73 -9.15
N GLU A 3 6.40 -19.06 -8.59
CA GLU A 3 7.23 -18.15 -9.37
C GLU A 3 7.85 -18.84 -10.59
N SER A 4 7.62 -18.26 -11.77
CA SER A 4 8.23 -18.77 -12.99
C SER A 4 9.74 -18.49 -13.01
N ALA A 5 10.50 -19.30 -13.75
CA ALA A 5 11.94 -19.06 -13.94
C ALA A 5 12.20 -17.66 -14.54
N LYS A 6 11.31 -17.20 -15.43
CA LYS A 6 11.36 -15.85 -16.03
C LYS A 6 11.19 -14.75 -14.99
N SER A 7 10.20 -14.88 -14.06
CA SER A 7 9.98 -13.93 -12.98
C SER A 7 11.21 -13.86 -12.06
N ARG A 8 11.74 -15.01 -11.65
CA ARG A 8 12.98 -15.07 -10.84
C ARG A 8 14.17 -14.40 -11.52
N ALA A 9 14.38 -14.65 -12.81
CA ALA A 9 15.45 -14.00 -13.57
C ALA A 9 15.27 -12.48 -13.63
N THR A 10 14.04 -12.01 -13.84
CA THR A 10 13.71 -10.56 -13.82
C THR A 10 13.97 -9.96 -12.45
N PHE A 11 13.55 -10.61 -11.36
CA PHE A 11 13.86 -10.15 -10.01
C PHE A 11 15.38 -10.08 -9.74
N MET A 12 16.13 -11.09 -10.16
CA MET A 12 17.60 -11.09 -10.02
C MET A 12 18.25 -9.94 -10.78
N LEU A 13 17.81 -9.69 -12.01
CA LEU A 13 18.32 -8.57 -12.82
C LEU A 13 18.00 -7.23 -12.16
N LEU A 14 16.76 -7.02 -11.77
CA LEU A 14 16.35 -5.79 -11.09
C LEU A 14 17.07 -5.60 -9.76
N ALA A 15 17.21 -6.65 -8.96
CA ALA A 15 17.93 -6.60 -7.70
C ALA A 15 19.44 -6.32 -7.92
N GLY A 16 20.02 -6.82 -9.00
CA GLY A 16 21.41 -6.55 -9.39
C GLY A 16 21.67 -5.07 -9.66
N ILE A 17 20.65 -4.34 -10.11
CA ILE A 17 20.72 -2.88 -10.35
C ILE A 17 20.25 -2.10 -9.11
N ALA A 18 19.09 -2.45 -8.57
CA ALA A 18 18.47 -1.69 -7.49
C ALA A 18 19.26 -1.77 -6.18
N ARG A 19 19.82 -2.95 -5.83
CA ARG A 19 20.55 -3.12 -4.56
C ARG A 19 21.81 -2.25 -4.44
N PRO A 20 22.75 -2.21 -5.41
CA PRO A 20 23.88 -1.30 -5.32
C PRO A 20 23.44 0.16 -5.32
N LEU A 21 22.45 0.53 -6.14
CA LEU A 21 21.91 1.88 -6.16
C LEU A 21 21.35 2.27 -4.79
N MET A 22 20.49 1.44 -4.19
CA MET A 22 19.93 1.68 -2.86
C MET A 22 21.02 1.72 -1.77
N ASN A 23 22.08 0.91 -1.91
CA ASN A 23 23.20 0.94 -0.97
C ASN A 23 24.02 2.23 -1.04
N VAL A 24 24.07 2.87 -2.21
CA VAL A 24 24.71 4.18 -2.39
C VAL A 24 23.81 5.30 -1.87
N LEU A 25 22.53 5.27 -2.23
CA LEU A 25 21.57 6.33 -1.91
C LEU A 25 21.27 6.43 -0.41
N MET A 26 21.24 5.29 0.33
CA MET A 26 20.84 5.29 1.73
C MET A 26 21.59 4.23 2.56
N GLY A 27 21.83 4.56 3.83
CA GLY A 27 22.18 3.61 4.87
C GLY A 27 20.98 2.72 5.20
N LYS A 28 21.23 1.51 5.70
CA LYS A 28 20.18 0.55 6.02
C LYS A 28 20.36 0.04 7.44
N LYS A 29 19.28 0.02 8.22
CA LYS A 29 19.21 -0.63 9.52
C LYS A 29 17.89 -1.41 9.57
N TRP A 30 17.97 -2.74 9.41
CA TRP A 30 16.83 -3.62 9.36
C TRP A 30 16.83 -4.57 10.53
N GLU A 31 15.75 -4.59 11.28
CA GLU A 31 15.59 -5.34 12.51
C GLU A 31 14.35 -6.23 12.45
N GLY A 32 14.36 -7.34 13.19
CA GLY A 32 13.22 -8.24 13.31
C GLY A 32 12.99 -9.16 12.11
N ALA A 33 13.89 -9.24 11.12
CA ALA A 33 13.71 -10.09 9.93
C ALA A 33 13.50 -11.58 10.25
N GLY A 34 13.98 -12.07 11.39
CA GLY A 34 13.77 -13.45 11.86
C GLY A 34 12.31 -13.78 12.21
N LYS A 35 11.45 -12.76 12.34
CA LYS A 35 10.01 -12.90 12.62
C LYS A 35 9.17 -13.19 11.37
N LEU A 36 9.77 -13.14 10.19
CA LEU A 36 9.08 -13.43 8.94
C LEU A 36 8.68 -14.91 8.88
N PRO A 37 7.40 -15.22 8.63
CA PRO A 37 6.94 -16.60 8.49
C PRO A 37 7.64 -17.35 7.36
N ALA A 38 7.87 -18.64 7.54
CA ALA A 38 8.45 -19.49 6.49
C ALA A 38 7.49 -19.67 5.29
N GLY A 39 6.17 -19.72 5.56
CA GLY A 39 5.09 -19.81 4.56
C GLY A 39 4.74 -18.47 3.92
N GLY A 40 3.56 -18.42 3.29
CA GLY A 40 2.99 -17.18 2.75
C GLY A 40 2.55 -16.24 3.86
N PHE A 41 2.65 -14.94 3.63
CA PHE A 41 2.24 -13.92 4.58
C PHE A 41 1.88 -12.60 3.91
N ILE A 42 1.21 -11.75 4.67
CA ILE A 42 0.85 -10.39 4.29
C ILE A 42 1.76 -9.44 5.06
N ALA A 43 2.62 -8.71 4.38
CA ALA A 43 3.39 -7.62 4.96
C ALA A 43 2.54 -6.35 4.97
N ALA A 44 2.36 -5.74 6.12
CA ALA A 44 1.56 -4.53 6.32
C ALA A 44 2.44 -3.38 6.82
N PRO A 45 3.10 -2.61 5.93
CA PRO A 45 3.93 -1.48 6.32
C PRO A 45 3.14 -0.17 6.37
N ASN A 46 3.70 0.85 7.08
CA ASN A 46 3.29 2.26 6.95
C ASN A 46 3.69 2.82 5.58
N HIS A 47 3.06 3.92 5.15
CA HIS A 47 3.26 4.49 3.81
C HIS A 47 3.45 6.00 3.83
N CYS A 48 4.68 6.48 3.90
CA CYS A 48 5.00 7.90 4.03
C CYS A 48 5.66 8.55 2.79
N THR A 49 6.18 7.74 1.84
CA THR A 49 6.80 8.25 0.62
C THR A 49 6.66 7.28 -0.55
N GLU A 50 6.81 7.79 -1.77
CA GLU A 50 6.68 7.00 -3.00
C GLU A 50 7.76 5.92 -3.15
N ILE A 51 8.88 6.01 -2.43
CA ILE A 51 9.96 5.00 -2.48
C ILE A 51 9.80 3.86 -1.47
N ASP A 52 8.80 3.90 -0.59
CA ASP A 52 8.56 2.85 0.41
C ASP A 52 8.47 1.44 -0.18
N PRO A 53 7.80 1.24 -1.34
CA PRO A 53 7.76 -0.08 -1.96
C PRO A 53 9.14 -0.62 -2.33
N VAL A 54 10.06 0.26 -2.71
CA VAL A 54 11.45 -0.13 -3.02
C VAL A 54 12.20 -0.49 -1.74
N VAL A 55 11.98 0.24 -0.66
CA VAL A 55 12.60 -0.02 0.65
C VAL A 55 12.16 -1.36 1.21
N ILE A 56 10.85 -1.57 1.34
CA ILE A 56 10.27 -2.82 1.89
C ILE A 56 10.57 -4.00 0.95
N GLY A 57 10.43 -3.80 -0.37
CA GLY A 57 10.76 -4.82 -1.36
C GLY A 57 12.23 -5.23 -1.31
N HIS A 58 13.14 -4.27 -1.15
CA HIS A 58 14.57 -4.55 -0.99
C HIS A 58 14.85 -5.35 0.30
N MET A 59 14.20 -4.99 1.41
CA MET A 59 14.34 -5.73 2.67
C MET A 59 13.87 -7.17 2.50
N LEU A 60 12.65 -7.41 2.02
CA LEU A 60 12.10 -8.75 1.82
C LEU A 60 12.91 -9.57 0.83
N TYR A 61 13.35 -8.98 -0.29
CA TYR A 61 14.19 -9.68 -1.26
C TYR A 61 15.51 -10.16 -0.66
N ASN A 62 16.13 -9.39 0.22
CA ASN A 62 17.33 -9.81 0.94
C ASN A 62 17.10 -10.99 1.90
N GLN A 63 15.85 -11.16 2.36
CA GLN A 63 15.42 -12.32 3.15
C GLN A 63 14.99 -13.51 2.26
N LYS A 64 15.32 -13.47 0.96
CA LYS A 64 14.92 -14.48 -0.05
C LYS A 64 13.40 -14.61 -0.18
N ARG A 65 12.67 -13.54 0.10
CA ARG A 65 11.21 -13.44 -0.03
C ARG A 65 10.88 -12.46 -1.15
N PRO A 66 10.67 -12.94 -2.40
CA PRO A 66 10.30 -12.07 -3.52
C PRO A 66 9.04 -11.26 -3.18
N PRO A 67 9.11 -9.92 -3.27
CA PRO A 67 7.97 -9.08 -2.90
C PRO A 67 6.94 -8.99 -4.02
N HIS A 68 5.67 -9.19 -3.69
CA HIS A 68 4.55 -8.91 -4.57
C HIS A 68 3.72 -7.78 -3.99
N PHE A 69 3.46 -6.75 -4.79
CA PHE A 69 2.71 -5.56 -4.38
C PHE A 69 1.32 -5.54 -4.99
N LEU A 70 0.37 -5.04 -4.22
CA LEU A 70 -0.86 -4.52 -4.77
C LEU A 70 -0.61 -3.09 -5.25
N ALA A 71 -0.50 -2.88 -6.54
CA ALA A 71 -0.13 -1.60 -7.14
C ALA A 71 -1.27 -1.01 -7.99
N LYS A 72 -1.45 0.32 -7.97
CA LYS A 72 -2.48 1.00 -8.76
C LYS A 72 -2.42 0.57 -10.24
N ALA A 73 -3.55 0.12 -10.80
CA ALA A 73 -3.63 -0.38 -12.18
C ALA A 73 -3.06 0.60 -13.23
N GLY A 74 -3.19 1.93 -12.98
CA GLY A 74 -2.60 2.95 -13.83
C GLY A 74 -1.07 2.86 -14.00
N LEU A 75 -0.34 2.34 -13.01
CA LEU A 75 1.11 2.18 -13.10
C LEU A 75 1.53 1.13 -14.14
N PHE A 76 0.66 0.17 -14.41
CA PHE A 76 0.88 -0.86 -15.43
C PHE A 76 0.76 -0.35 -16.87
N LYS A 77 0.21 0.86 -17.06
CA LYS A 77 0.13 1.53 -18.36
C LYS A 77 1.43 2.24 -18.75
N ALA A 78 2.30 2.54 -17.79
CA ALA A 78 3.59 3.17 -18.08
C ALA A 78 4.52 2.18 -18.82
N PRO A 79 5.17 2.57 -19.93
CA PRO A 79 5.85 1.63 -20.83
C PRO A 79 6.93 0.77 -20.15
N VAL A 80 7.84 1.38 -19.42
CA VAL A 80 8.95 0.68 -18.74
C VAL A 80 8.46 0.10 -17.41
N LEU A 81 7.89 0.93 -16.53
CA LEU A 81 7.43 0.50 -15.22
C LEU A 81 6.37 -0.60 -15.29
N GLY A 82 5.38 -0.45 -16.18
CA GLY A 82 4.33 -1.46 -16.36
C GLY A 82 4.88 -2.80 -16.87
N THR A 83 5.89 -2.79 -17.72
CA THR A 83 6.57 -4.01 -18.18
C THR A 83 7.31 -4.69 -17.02
N LEU A 84 8.00 -3.93 -16.18
CA LEU A 84 8.69 -4.46 -15.00
C LEU A 84 7.69 -5.03 -13.98
N LEU A 85 6.61 -4.31 -13.70
CA LEU A 85 5.55 -4.75 -12.78
C LEU A 85 4.92 -6.07 -13.25
N ARG A 86 4.63 -6.21 -14.54
CA ARG A 86 4.12 -7.48 -15.09
C ARG A 86 5.15 -8.60 -15.05
N ALA A 87 6.40 -8.31 -15.41
CA ALA A 87 7.48 -9.29 -15.43
C ALA A 87 7.83 -9.83 -14.02
N THR A 88 7.56 -9.05 -12.98
CA THR A 88 7.72 -9.42 -11.55
C THR A 88 6.42 -9.85 -10.89
N ASN A 89 5.37 -10.15 -11.66
CA ASN A 89 4.07 -10.62 -11.18
C ASN A 89 3.46 -9.70 -10.10
N GLN A 90 3.61 -8.38 -10.26
CA GLN A 90 2.92 -7.43 -9.38
C GLN A 90 1.43 -7.41 -9.69
N ILE A 91 0.60 -7.15 -8.70
CA ILE A 91 -0.87 -7.29 -8.77
C ILE A 91 -1.50 -5.91 -9.03
N PRO A 92 -2.17 -5.71 -10.18
CA PRO A 92 -2.87 -4.45 -10.43
C PRO A 92 -4.13 -4.36 -9.58
N VAL A 93 -4.33 -3.21 -8.93
CA VAL A 93 -5.55 -2.89 -8.18
C VAL A 93 -6.35 -1.86 -8.95
N GLU A 94 -7.55 -2.26 -9.37
CA GLU A 94 -8.56 -1.38 -9.90
C GLU A 94 -9.45 -0.86 -8.76
N ARG A 95 -9.94 0.37 -8.89
CA ARG A 95 -10.75 1.02 -7.84
C ARG A 95 -12.20 0.54 -7.79
N SER A 96 -12.66 -0.19 -8.81
CA SER A 96 -13.98 -0.80 -8.80
C SER A 96 -14.05 -1.97 -7.80
N THR A 97 -15.21 -2.21 -7.21
CA THR A 97 -15.44 -3.34 -6.28
C THR A 97 -15.05 -4.68 -6.91
N ALA A 98 -15.44 -4.90 -8.17
CA ALA A 98 -15.10 -6.12 -8.91
C ALA A 98 -13.57 -6.24 -9.13
N GLY A 99 -12.90 -5.14 -9.47
CA GLY A 99 -11.44 -5.11 -9.65
C GLY A 99 -10.68 -5.36 -8.35
N ALA A 100 -11.14 -4.78 -7.24
CA ALA A 100 -10.57 -5.01 -5.92
C ALA A 100 -10.69 -6.49 -5.50
N ASN A 101 -11.84 -7.11 -5.71
CA ASN A 101 -12.05 -8.54 -5.40
C ASN A 101 -11.15 -9.44 -6.25
N ARG A 102 -10.97 -9.14 -7.55
CA ARG A 102 -10.04 -9.87 -8.42
C ARG A 102 -8.59 -9.76 -7.92
N SER A 103 -8.17 -8.56 -7.52
CA SER A 103 -6.83 -8.35 -7.00
C SER A 103 -6.58 -9.13 -5.71
N LEU A 104 -7.56 -9.18 -4.81
CA LEU A 104 -7.48 -10.00 -3.59
C LEU A 104 -7.44 -11.49 -3.90
N GLN A 105 -8.17 -11.96 -4.92
CA GLN A 105 -8.10 -13.37 -5.34
C GLN A 105 -6.69 -13.75 -5.82
N VAL A 106 -6.06 -12.91 -6.64
CA VAL A 106 -4.67 -13.13 -7.08
C VAL A 106 -3.71 -13.06 -5.89
N ALA A 107 -3.91 -12.13 -4.96
CA ALA A 107 -3.12 -12.03 -3.74
C ALA A 107 -3.23 -13.30 -2.89
N LYS A 108 -4.44 -13.86 -2.77
CA LYS A 108 -4.66 -15.15 -2.11
C LYS A 108 -3.84 -16.27 -2.75
N GLU A 109 -3.84 -16.39 -4.07
CA GLU A 109 -3.06 -17.42 -4.77
C GLU A 109 -1.55 -17.30 -4.50
N VAL A 110 -1.03 -16.08 -4.38
CA VAL A 110 0.39 -15.85 -4.04
C VAL A 110 0.68 -16.30 -2.61
N VAL A 111 -0.18 -15.95 -1.66
CA VAL A 111 -0.04 -16.33 -0.24
C VAL A 111 -0.14 -17.85 -0.09
N ASP A 112 -1.14 -18.49 -0.69
CA ASP A 112 -1.33 -19.94 -0.65
C ASP A 112 -0.14 -20.71 -1.25
N ALA A 113 0.55 -20.07 -2.21
CA ALA A 113 1.79 -20.62 -2.79
C ALA A 113 3.06 -20.36 -1.94
N GLY A 114 2.91 -19.77 -0.75
CA GLY A 114 4.02 -19.47 0.15
C GLY A 114 4.71 -18.13 -0.15
N GLY A 115 4.12 -17.26 -0.98
CA GLY A 115 4.66 -15.95 -1.35
C GLY A 115 4.42 -14.86 -0.30
N ALA A 116 5.16 -13.75 -0.41
CA ALA A 116 4.97 -12.55 0.39
C ALA A 116 4.18 -11.50 -0.39
N ILE A 117 3.06 -11.05 0.17
CA ILE A 117 2.27 -9.95 -0.37
C ILE A 117 2.49 -8.70 0.49
N ILE A 118 2.80 -7.58 -0.14
CA ILE A 118 2.88 -6.29 0.53
C ILE A 118 1.59 -5.52 0.25
N ILE A 119 0.88 -5.21 1.31
CA ILE A 119 -0.32 -4.38 1.27
C ILE A 119 -0.06 -3.20 2.19
N TYR A 120 -0.09 -2.00 1.65
CA TYR A 120 -0.12 -0.78 2.45
C TYR A 120 -1.56 -0.57 2.93
N PRO A 121 -1.85 -0.76 4.23
CA PRO A 121 -3.25 -0.70 4.68
C PRO A 121 -3.86 0.68 4.48
N GLU A 122 -3.05 1.73 4.49
CA GLU A 122 -3.46 3.10 4.25
C GLU A 122 -3.99 3.36 2.81
N GLY A 123 -3.64 2.48 1.86
CA GLY A 123 -4.09 2.53 0.46
C GLY A 123 -3.54 3.71 -0.37
N THR A 124 -2.89 4.66 0.28
CA THR A 124 -2.18 5.81 -0.30
C THR A 124 -1.13 6.30 0.71
N LEU A 125 -0.27 7.23 0.31
CA LEU A 125 0.65 7.87 1.27
C LEU A 125 -0.14 8.50 2.41
N THR A 126 0.37 8.35 3.64
CA THR A 126 -0.29 8.94 4.81
C THR A 126 -0.59 10.42 4.58
N ARG A 127 -1.70 10.87 5.09
CA ARG A 127 -2.13 12.28 5.04
C ARG A 127 -1.92 13.00 6.36
N ASP A 128 -1.47 12.23 7.35
CA ASP A 128 -1.04 12.81 8.61
C ASP A 128 0.15 13.77 8.34
N PRO A 129 0.10 15.01 8.84
CA PRO A 129 1.17 16.00 8.63
C PRO A 129 2.49 15.54 9.24
N ASP A 130 2.45 14.82 10.36
CA ASP A 130 3.62 14.33 11.08
C ASP A 130 4.05 12.92 10.63
N LEU A 131 3.48 12.43 9.51
CA LEU A 131 3.79 11.14 8.89
C LEU A 131 3.46 9.92 9.75
N TRP A 132 2.56 10.03 10.72
CA TRP A 132 2.01 8.88 11.41
C TRP A 132 1.07 8.07 10.51
N PRO A 133 0.89 6.77 10.78
CA PRO A 133 -0.06 5.96 10.04
C PRO A 133 -1.48 6.51 10.22
N MET A 134 -2.19 6.68 9.11
CA MET A 134 -3.58 7.11 9.12
C MET A 134 -4.54 5.92 9.13
N LYS A 135 -5.85 6.19 9.17
CA LYS A 135 -6.90 5.18 9.12
C LYS A 135 -6.73 4.25 7.92
N GLY A 136 -6.76 2.95 8.19
CA GLY A 136 -6.54 1.91 7.20
C GLY A 136 -7.79 1.52 6.40
N HIS A 137 -7.57 0.88 5.26
CA HIS A 137 -8.57 0.18 4.46
C HIS A 137 -8.56 -1.32 4.76
N THR A 138 -9.71 -1.95 4.65
CA THR A 138 -9.95 -3.34 5.08
C THR A 138 -9.32 -4.44 4.21
N GLY A 139 -8.53 -4.08 3.18
CA GLY A 139 -7.98 -5.04 2.21
C GLY A 139 -7.05 -6.08 2.83
N ALA A 140 -6.14 -5.65 3.71
CA ALA A 140 -5.21 -6.56 4.40
C ALA A 140 -5.94 -7.49 5.38
N ALA A 141 -6.84 -6.96 6.21
CA ALA A 141 -7.66 -7.74 7.12
C ALA A 141 -8.55 -8.75 6.37
N ARG A 142 -9.21 -8.31 5.29
CA ARG A 142 -10.02 -9.20 4.45
C ARG A 142 -9.20 -10.37 3.88
N LEU A 143 -8.03 -10.10 3.32
CA LEU A 143 -7.16 -11.16 2.79
C LEU A 143 -6.72 -12.12 3.89
N ALA A 144 -6.32 -11.59 5.05
CA ALA A 144 -5.90 -12.39 6.20
C ALA A 144 -7.01 -13.34 6.66
N LEU A 145 -8.21 -12.82 6.91
CA LEU A 145 -9.35 -13.63 7.37
C LEU A 145 -9.84 -14.62 6.31
N GLN A 146 -9.69 -14.32 5.02
CA GLN A 146 -10.04 -15.27 3.94
C GLN A 146 -9.04 -16.40 3.75
N THR A 147 -7.77 -16.18 4.11
CA THR A 147 -6.70 -17.14 3.83
C THR A 147 -6.14 -17.80 5.07
N GLY A 148 -6.41 -17.26 6.26
CA GLY A 148 -5.71 -17.64 7.49
C GLY A 148 -4.23 -17.22 7.49
N ALA A 149 -3.78 -16.43 6.51
CA ALA A 149 -2.40 -16.02 6.40
C ALA A 149 -2.01 -15.02 7.49
N PRO A 150 -0.81 -15.17 8.10
CA PRO A 150 -0.34 -14.23 9.09
C PRO A 150 -0.12 -12.84 8.48
N VAL A 151 -0.55 -11.80 9.19
CA VAL A 151 -0.24 -10.40 8.88
C VAL A 151 0.97 -9.99 9.68
N VAL A 152 2.04 -9.63 9.00
CA VAL A 152 3.29 -9.15 9.60
C VAL A 152 3.31 -7.64 9.53
N PRO A 153 3.15 -6.93 10.66
CA PRO A 153 3.25 -5.48 10.69
C PRO A 153 4.71 -5.08 10.49
N MET A 154 4.92 -4.04 9.73
CA MET A 154 6.24 -3.47 9.49
C MET A 154 6.19 -1.97 9.67
N ALA A 155 7.26 -1.40 10.20
CA ALA A 155 7.44 0.04 10.16
C ALA A 155 8.76 0.39 9.50
N HIS A 156 8.77 1.51 8.79
CA HIS A 156 10.01 2.08 8.28
C HIS A 156 10.04 3.59 8.54
N TRP A 157 11.26 4.12 8.71
CA TRP A 157 11.49 5.53 8.96
C TRP A 157 12.79 6.00 8.29
N GLY A 158 12.82 7.26 7.84
CA GLY A 158 13.97 7.85 7.16
C GLY A 158 13.88 7.82 5.63
N ALA A 159 12.98 7.04 5.02
CA ALA A 159 12.80 7.03 3.57
C ALA A 159 12.29 8.39 3.03
N HIS A 160 11.43 9.06 3.79
CA HIS A 160 10.93 10.41 3.49
C HIS A 160 12.01 11.49 3.53
N GLU A 161 13.12 11.27 4.22
CA GLU A 161 14.27 12.18 4.18
C GLU A 161 15.05 12.06 2.86
N VAL A 162 15.05 10.85 2.26
CA VAL A 162 15.67 10.61 0.95
C VAL A 162 14.79 11.10 -0.18
N PHE A 163 13.48 10.85 -0.08
CA PHE A 163 12.48 11.28 -1.04
C PHE A 163 11.22 11.74 -0.30
N PRO A 164 11.13 13.05 0.03
CA PRO A 164 9.97 13.58 0.74
C PRO A 164 8.67 13.35 -0.03
N ARG A 165 7.59 13.19 0.70
CA ARG A 165 6.24 13.00 0.16
C ARG A 165 5.92 14.04 -0.92
N TYR A 166 5.57 13.59 -2.11
CA TYR A 166 5.28 14.41 -3.30
C TYR A 166 6.46 15.22 -3.87
N ALA A 167 7.68 14.96 -3.42
CA ALA A 167 8.87 15.62 -3.97
C ALA A 167 9.11 15.22 -5.43
N LYS A 168 9.90 16.05 -6.12
CA LYS A 168 10.36 15.77 -7.48
C LYS A 168 11.85 15.41 -7.54
N ARG A 169 12.55 15.51 -6.40
CA ARG A 169 14.01 15.31 -6.33
C ARG A 169 14.36 14.48 -5.11
N PHE A 170 15.42 13.68 -5.26
CA PHE A 170 16.02 12.94 -4.16
C PHE A 170 16.97 13.85 -3.35
N HIS A 171 16.92 13.70 -2.03
CA HIS A 171 17.83 14.34 -1.09
C HIS A 171 18.86 13.33 -0.61
N ILE A 172 19.84 13.02 -1.46
CA ILE A 172 20.82 11.96 -1.21
C ILE A 172 22.00 12.41 -0.32
N PHE A 173 22.16 13.70 -0.14
CA PHE A 173 23.24 14.26 0.69
C PHE A 173 22.69 15.15 1.83
N PRO A 174 23.21 15.05 3.08
CA PRO A 174 24.05 13.95 3.56
C PRO A 174 23.32 12.60 3.49
N ARG A 175 24.08 11.49 3.42
CA ARG A 175 23.51 10.14 3.30
C ARG A 175 22.58 9.81 4.46
N LYS A 176 21.33 9.49 4.15
CA LYS A 176 20.28 9.19 5.13
C LYS A 176 20.28 7.71 5.50
N THR A 177 19.88 7.38 6.70
CA THR A 177 19.69 5.99 7.15
C THR A 177 18.22 5.65 7.18
N VAL A 178 17.82 4.68 6.36
CA VAL A 178 16.47 4.13 6.38
C VAL A 178 16.43 2.92 7.32
N ARG A 179 15.58 3.02 8.34
CA ARG A 179 15.34 1.96 9.33
C ARG A 179 14.09 1.18 8.93
N VAL A 180 14.11 -0.14 9.13
CA VAL A 180 12.93 -1.01 8.98
C VAL A 180 12.86 -1.91 10.19
N LEU A 181 11.70 -1.98 10.82
CA LEU A 181 11.41 -2.86 11.94
C LEU A 181 10.26 -3.79 11.58
N VAL A 182 10.51 -5.10 11.71
CA VAL A 182 9.51 -6.15 11.50
C VAL A 182 8.96 -6.58 12.84
N GLY A 183 7.63 -6.56 12.99
CA GLY A 183 6.92 -7.01 14.18
C GLY A 183 6.61 -8.51 14.17
N GLU A 184 6.07 -9.00 15.30
CA GLU A 184 5.43 -10.32 15.34
C GLU A 184 4.17 -10.32 14.50
N PRO A 185 3.76 -11.46 13.93
CA PRO A 185 2.47 -11.58 13.26
C PRO A 185 1.33 -11.11 14.17
N VAL A 186 0.43 -10.32 13.62
CA VAL A 186 -0.74 -9.79 14.35
C VAL A 186 -1.69 -10.93 14.67
N ASP A 187 -2.12 -11.02 15.92
CA ASP A 187 -3.16 -11.98 16.31
C ASP A 187 -4.54 -11.48 15.86
N LEU A 188 -5.12 -12.17 14.90
CA LEU A 188 -6.47 -11.93 14.39
C LEU A 188 -7.45 -13.07 14.75
N SER A 189 -7.09 -13.95 15.68
CA SER A 189 -7.89 -15.12 16.07
C SER A 189 -9.29 -14.75 16.57
N ALA A 190 -9.42 -13.61 17.26
CA ALA A 190 -10.70 -13.08 17.74
C ALA A 190 -11.72 -12.75 16.62
N PHE A 191 -11.27 -12.71 15.37
CA PHE A 191 -12.10 -12.39 14.20
C PHE A 191 -12.38 -13.61 13.31
N ALA A 192 -11.74 -14.77 13.57
CA ALA A 192 -11.76 -15.94 12.67
C ALA A 192 -13.17 -16.49 12.45
N ASP A 193 -13.99 -16.54 13.49
CA ASP A 193 -15.35 -17.09 13.46
C ASP A 193 -16.45 -16.03 13.33
N ARG A 194 -16.05 -14.76 13.16
CA ARG A 194 -17.00 -13.65 13.01
C ARG A 194 -17.42 -13.47 11.55
N PRO A 195 -18.64 -12.96 11.31
CA PRO A 195 -19.05 -12.59 9.95
C PRO A 195 -18.06 -11.60 9.34
N MET A 196 -17.73 -11.77 8.05
CA MET A 196 -16.83 -10.85 7.32
C MET A 196 -17.56 -9.58 6.89
N ASP A 197 -18.27 -8.96 7.81
CA ASP A 197 -18.97 -7.71 7.61
C ASP A 197 -18.04 -6.49 7.75
N ARG A 198 -18.60 -5.29 7.57
CA ARG A 198 -17.85 -4.05 7.64
C ARG A 198 -17.26 -3.79 9.03
N ALA A 199 -18.00 -4.13 10.09
CA ALA A 199 -17.57 -3.89 11.47
C ALA A 199 -16.37 -4.76 11.80
N THR A 200 -16.48 -6.08 11.62
CA THR A 200 -15.40 -7.06 11.83
C THR A 200 -14.12 -6.70 11.06
N LEU A 201 -14.27 -6.35 9.77
CA LEU A 201 -13.13 -5.98 8.95
C LEU A 201 -12.49 -4.65 9.39
N SER A 202 -13.30 -3.69 9.88
CA SER A 202 -12.77 -2.43 10.41
C SER A 202 -11.97 -2.68 11.69
N GLU A 203 -12.53 -3.40 12.65
CA GLU A 203 -11.86 -3.73 13.91
C GLU A 203 -10.55 -4.52 13.67
N ALA A 204 -10.58 -5.53 12.81
CA ALA A 204 -9.36 -6.27 12.45
C ALA A 204 -8.31 -5.38 11.77
N THR A 205 -8.76 -4.39 10.98
CA THR A 205 -7.86 -3.40 10.37
C THR A 205 -7.25 -2.50 11.43
N ASP A 206 -8.02 -2.07 12.42
CA ASP A 206 -7.53 -1.22 13.49
C ASP A 206 -6.46 -1.93 14.31
N VAL A 207 -6.61 -3.22 14.62
CA VAL A 207 -5.58 -4.03 15.28
C VAL A 207 -4.29 -4.10 14.45
N ILE A 208 -4.40 -4.27 13.14
CA ILE A 208 -3.22 -4.24 12.24
C ILE A 208 -2.54 -2.87 12.29
N MET A 209 -3.33 -1.80 12.22
CA MET A 209 -2.80 -0.43 12.21
C MET A 209 -2.17 -0.04 13.55
N ASP A 210 -2.72 -0.52 14.67
CA ASP A 210 -2.14 -0.33 16.00
C ASP A 210 -0.76 -0.98 16.10
N ALA A 211 -0.63 -2.20 15.60
CA ALA A 211 0.66 -2.88 15.55
C ALA A 211 1.70 -2.13 14.68
N VAL A 212 1.29 -1.61 13.52
CA VAL A 212 2.17 -0.78 12.66
C VAL A 212 2.57 0.51 13.37
N THR A 213 1.61 1.17 14.02
CA THR A 213 1.84 2.42 14.75
C THR A 213 2.81 2.23 15.92
N ALA A 214 2.66 1.15 16.69
CA ALA A 214 3.56 0.82 17.80
C ALA A 214 5.01 0.57 17.33
N LEU A 215 5.18 -0.12 16.19
CA LEU A 215 6.51 -0.30 15.60
C LEU A 215 7.11 1.02 15.13
N LEU A 216 6.30 1.90 14.54
CA LEU A 216 6.77 3.21 14.11
C LEU A 216 7.15 4.10 15.30
N ALA A 217 6.38 4.07 16.39
CA ALA A 217 6.70 4.74 17.65
C ALA A 217 8.08 4.32 18.16
N THR A 218 8.36 3.01 18.16
CA THR A 218 9.69 2.48 18.50
C THR A 218 10.80 2.99 17.58
N LEU A 219 10.55 3.10 16.27
CA LEU A 219 11.55 3.62 15.33
C LEU A 219 11.78 5.13 15.49
N ARG A 220 10.76 5.88 15.82
CA ARG A 220 10.82 7.34 15.98
C ARG A 220 11.34 7.74 17.36
N ASP A 221 11.20 6.87 18.36
CA ASP A 221 11.38 7.18 19.78
C ASP A 221 10.45 8.31 20.21
N GLU A 222 9.19 8.24 19.77
CA GLU A 222 8.14 9.23 19.99
C GLU A 222 6.81 8.52 20.30
N ASP A 223 5.99 9.12 21.15
CA ASP A 223 4.63 8.63 21.38
C ASP A 223 3.73 8.90 20.17
N PRO A 224 2.90 7.93 19.77
CA PRO A 224 1.96 8.14 18.69
C PRO A 224 0.84 9.09 19.10
N PRO A 225 0.15 9.77 18.14
CA PRO A 225 -1.02 10.57 18.47
C PRO A 225 -2.11 9.73 19.12
N ALA A 226 -2.85 10.32 20.07
CA ALA A 226 -3.94 9.66 20.78
C ALA A 226 -5.05 9.13 19.84
N GLU A 227 -5.28 9.85 18.74
CA GLU A 227 -6.23 9.46 17.70
C GLU A 227 -5.51 9.36 16.35
N ARG A 228 -5.80 8.28 15.63
CA ARG A 228 -5.26 8.08 14.27
C ARG A 228 -5.92 9.04 13.30
N TRP A 229 -5.11 9.68 12.45
CA TRP A 229 -5.60 10.59 11.42
C TRP A 229 -6.66 9.94 10.53
N ASP A 230 -7.85 10.56 10.46
CA ASP A 230 -8.91 10.15 9.53
C ASP A 230 -9.06 11.20 8.42
N PRO A 231 -8.70 10.88 7.17
CA PRO A 231 -8.86 11.79 6.05
C PRO A 231 -10.30 12.27 5.84
N ALA A 232 -11.30 11.47 6.26
CA ALA A 232 -12.71 11.85 6.11
C ALA A 232 -13.10 12.99 7.05
N VAL A 233 -12.60 12.96 8.29
CA VAL A 233 -12.82 14.03 9.27
C VAL A 233 -12.21 15.34 8.79
N HIS A 234 -11.03 15.26 8.17
CA HIS A 234 -10.30 16.41 7.63
C HIS A 234 -10.75 16.84 6.23
N LYS A 235 -11.86 16.31 5.71
CA LYS A 235 -12.40 16.61 4.36
C LYS A 235 -11.36 16.43 3.23
N GLN A 236 -10.46 15.49 3.43
CA GLN A 236 -9.43 15.16 2.46
C GLN A 236 -9.93 14.08 1.51
N ALA A 237 -9.57 14.17 0.23
CA ALA A 237 -9.95 13.16 -0.76
C ALA A 237 -9.33 11.80 -0.38
N LYS A 238 -10.09 10.71 -0.49
CA LYS A 238 -9.62 9.35 -0.14
C LYS A 238 -8.42 8.88 -0.98
N HIS A 239 -8.18 9.49 -2.13
CA HIS A 239 -7.15 9.08 -3.09
C HIS A 239 -6.53 10.28 -3.80
N GLY A 240 -5.35 10.09 -4.38
CA GLY A 240 -4.64 11.11 -5.14
C GLY A 240 -3.65 11.92 -4.31
N ARG A 241 -3.00 12.88 -4.94
CA ARG A 241 -2.12 13.82 -4.27
C ARG A 241 -2.94 14.73 -3.36
N PHE A 242 -2.47 14.89 -2.15
CA PHE A 242 -2.96 15.92 -1.24
C PHE A 242 -1.95 17.08 -1.27
N VAL A 243 -2.43 18.27 -1.60
CA VAL A 243 -1.66 19.52 -1.48
C VAL A 243 -2.31 20.30 -0.35
N GLU A 244 -1.60 20.55 0.74
CA GLU A 244 -2.06 21.46 1.78
C GLU A 244 -2.33 22.83 1.20
N ARG A 245 -3.55 23.35 1.41
CA ARG A 245 -3.84 24.77 1.11
C ARG A 245 -3.07 25.63 2.11
N GLY A 246 -1.91 26.12 1.69
CA GLY A 246 -1.09 27.00 2.52
C GLY A 246 0.41 26.81 2.41
N SER A 247 0.90 25.69 1.90
CA SER A 247 2.32 25.60 1.56
C SER A 247 2.57 26.35 0.24
N ASN A 248 3.45 27.34 0.26
CA ASN A 248 3.96 28.05 -0.91
C ASN A 248 4.73 27.10 -1.84
N ALA A 249 4.05 26.19 -2.49
CA ALA A 249 4.53 25.41 -3.62
C ALA A 249 3.98 26.02 -4.92
N ALA A 250 4.22 27.31 -5.12
CA ALA A 250 4.21 27.91 -6.43
C ALA A 250 5.40 27.35 -7.19
N LEU A 251 5.14 26.31 -8.04
CA LEU A 251 5.87 26.06 -9.29
C LEU A 251 5.31 24.78 -9.94
N GLY A 252 4.40 24.97 -10.89
CA GLY A 252 4.27 24.11 -12.06
C GLY A 252 3.55 22.78 -11.86
N ALA A 253 2.24 22.78 -11.65
CA ALA A 253 1.38 21.66 -11.99
C ALA A 253 0.32 22.15 -12.96
N ALA A 254 0.37 21.67 -14.19
CA ALA A 254 -0.74 21.79 -15.10
C ALA A 254 -1.96 21.02 -14.54
N PRO A 255 -3.18 21.56 -14.63
CA PRO A 255 -4.36 20.85 -14.17
C PRO A 255 -4.62 19.65 -15.08
N GLU A 256 -4.61 18.46 -14.50
CA GLU A 256 -5.17 17.27 -15.12
C GLU A 256 -6.69 17.51 -15.20
N THR A 257 -7.19 17.76 -16.38
CA THR A 257 -8.61 17.93 -16.69
C THR A 257 -9.37 16.68 -16.22
N ALA A 258 -10.18 16.85 -15.19
CA ALA A 258 -11.20 15.90 -14.82
C ALA A 258 -12.26 15.88 -15.93
N ALA A 259 -12.27 14.83 -16.73
CA ALA A 259 -13.42 14.52 -17.57
C ALA A 259 -14.51 13.94 -16.65
N GLU A 260 -15.49 14.74 -16.29
CA GLU A 260 -16.76 14.26 -15.77
C GLU A 260 -17.51 13.52 -16.88
N PRO A 261 -18.08 12.34 -16.64
CA PRO A 261 -19.10 11.82 -17.53
C PRO A 261 -20.41 12.55 -17.23
N ALA A 262 -20.91 13.24 -18.24
CA ALA A 262 -22.25 13.82 -18.25
C ALA A 262 -23.28 12.74 -17.87
N GLY A 263 -24.01 12.98 -16.79
CA GLY A 263 -25.18 12.24 -16.42
C GLY A 263 -26.30 12.58 -17.40
N ASN A 264 -26.77 11.58 -18.10
CA ASN A 264 -27.99 11.67 -18.93
C ASN A 264 -29.16 11.31 -18.02
N GLU A 265 -29.80 12.30 -17.42
CA GLU A 265 -31.15 12.18 -16.88
C GLU A 265 -32.14 12.23 -18.03
N ALA A 266 -32.55 11.06 -18.50
CA ALA A 266 -33.74 10.94 -19.34
C ALA A 266 -34.95 10.81 -18.40
N SER A 267 -35.67 11.89 -18.24
CA SER A 267 -37.02 11.92 -17.68
C SER A 267 -37.96 11.08 -18.57
N LEU A 268 -38.49 10.02 -17.99
CA LEU A 268 -39.66 9.29 -18.53
C LEU A 268 -40.89 10.12 -18.20
N GLU A 269 -41.42 10.82 -19.16
CA GLU A 269 -42.81 11.31 -19.16
C GLU A 269 -43.71 10.21 -19.69
N ASP A 270 -44.67 9.80 -18.88
CA ASP A 270 -45.82 8.99 -19.27
C ASP A 270 -46.73 9.80 -20.24
N PRO A 271 -47.30 9.20 -21.26
CA PRO A 271 -48.48 9.72 -21.89
C PRO A 271 -49.74 8.97 -21.40
N GLU A 272 -50.53 9.63 -20.56
CA GLU A 272 -51.92 9.27 -20.35
C GLU A 272 -52.77 9.49 -21.63
N SER A 273 -53.58 8.47 -21.87
CA SER A 273 -54.95 8.43 -22.41
C SER A 273 -55.54 9.65 -23.14
N GLU A 274 -56.07 9.37 -24.30
CA GLU A 274 -57.39 9.77 -24.83
C GLU A 274 -57.48 9.18 -26.24
N GLY A 275 -58.39 8.32 -26.62
CA GLY A 275 -59.80 8.46 -26.50
C GLY A 275 -60.41 8.50 -27.91
N SER A 276 -61.13 7.46 -28.28
CA SER A 276 -62.33 7.47 -29.16
C SER A 276 -62.24 8.04 -30.60
N LYS A 277 -62.19 7.20 -31.57
CA LYS A 277 -63.29 6.89 -32.54
C LYS A 277 -62.85 5.89 -33.57
#